data_a51a4303b7720375e562dccb2573edbd
#
_entry.id   a51a4303b7720375e562dccb2573edbd
#
_cell.length_a   1.000
_cell.length_b   1.000
_cell.length_c   1.000
_cell.angle_alpha   90.00
_cell.angle_beta   90.00
_cell.angle_gamma   90.00
#
_symmetry.space_group_name_H-M   'P 1'
#
loop_
_entity.id
_entity.type
_entity.pdbx_description
1 polymer ?
#
loop_
_entity_poly.entity_id
_entity_poly.type
_entity_poly.pdbx_seq_one_letter_code
_entity_poly.pdbx_strand_id
1 'polypeptide(L)'
;MAQKKIAVVIGSLRKDSLNHKLALAIAHLAPADFTFEHVRIDDLPLYNQDQDGNQAPAVKRLKTEIAAADGVLFVTPEYNRAIPGVLKNAIDNASRPYGQSAWAGKPAGVIGISVGQIGTAVAQQQLRAVLAYLDMPTLGQPEVFLQNKEGLFDDKGHVGESSKQFLQGWVDKYVAWINDHSK
;
A
#
# COMPACT_ATOMS: atom_id res chain seq x y z
N MET A 1 1.46 -3.70 24.15
CA MET A 1 1.93 -2.53 23.34
C MET A 1 0.71 -1.79 22.82
N ALA A 2 0.79 -0.50 22.49
CA ALA A 2 -0.34 0.21 21.89
C ALA A 2 -0.63 -0.41 20.52
N GLN A 3 -1.91 -0.51 20.16
CA GLN A 3 -2.35 -1.05 18.87
C GLN A 3 -1.90 -0.12 17.75
N LYS A 4 -1.25 -0.68 16.72
CA LYS A 4 -0.81 0.03 15.52
C LYS A 4 -1.81 -0.14 14.39
N LYS A 5 -2.13 0.97 13.74
CA LYS A 5 -3.06 1.03 12.62
C LYS A 5 -2.33 1.21 11.30
N ILE A 6 -2.52 0.30 10.36
CA ILE A 6 -1.94 0.36 9.01
C ILE A 6 -3.02 0.68 7.98
N ALA A 7 -2.85 1.79 7.27
CA ALA A 7 -3.67 2.11 6.11
C ALA A 7 -3.22 1.29 4.91
N VAL A 8 -4.10 0.44 4.36
CA VAL A 8 -3.81 -0.41 3.20
C VAL A 8 -4.37 0.22 1.95
N VAL A 9 -3.49 0.67 1.05
CA VAL A 9 -3.85 1.30 -0.21
C VAL A 9 -3.60 0.32 -1.35
N ILE A 10 -4.67 -0.18 -1.97
CA ILE A 10 -4.61 -1.20 -3.01
C ILE A 10 -4.80 -0.58 -4.38
N GLY A 11 -3.80 -0.68 -5.26
CA GLY A 11 -3.79 -0.09 -6.60
C GLY A 11 -4.69 -0.79 -7.63
N SER A 12 -5.71 -1.55 -7.21
CA SER A 12 -6.58 -2.31 -8.11
C SER A 12 -8.04 -2.19 -7.71
N LEU A 13 -8.90 -1.85 -8.66
CA LEU A 13 -10.37 -1.81 -8.48
C LEU A 13 -11.08 -3.09 -8.91
N ARG A 14 -10.34 -4.13 -9.33
CA ARG A 14 -10.96 -5.39 -9.74
C ARG A 14 -11.61 -6.09 -8.54
N LYS A 15 -12.83 -6.61 -8.74
CA LYS A 15 -13.55 -7.41 -7.74
C LYS A 15 -12.70 -8.60 -7.24
N ASP A 16 -12.07 -9.33 -8.17
CA ASP A 16 -11.23 -10.50 -7.87
C ASP A 16 -9.74 -10.12 -7.98
N SER A 17 -9.33 -9.06 -7.30
CA SER A 17 -7.98 -8.55 -7.33
C SER A 17 -7.01 -9.47 -6.59
N LEU A 18 -5.94 -9.91 -7.26
CA LEU A 18 -4.82 -10.62 -6.64
C LEU A 18 -4.14 -9.76 -5.56
N ASN A 19 -4.06 -8.45 -5.78
CA ASN A 19 -3.46 -7.53 -4.81
C ASN A 19 -4.34 -7.36 -3.56
N HIS A 20 -5.65 -7.47 -3.70
CA HIS A 20 -6.55 -7.53 -2.54
C HIS A 20 -6.34 -8.83 -1.74
N LYS A 21 -6.25 -9.98 -2.43
CA LYS A 21 -5.91 -11.26 -1.78
C LYS A 21 -4.57 -11.20 -1.06
N LEU A 22 -3.56 -10.61 -1.71
CA LEU A 22 -2.24 -10.44 -1.09
C LEU A 22 -2.31 -9.55 0.18
N ALA A 23 -3.02 -8.44 0.12
CA ALA A 23 -3.19 -7.56 1.28
C ALA A 23 -3.79 -8.28 2.49
N LEU A 24 -4.84 -9.09 2.27
CA LEU A 24 -5.47 -9.90 3.33
C LEU A 24 -4.51 -10.97 3.86
N ALA A 25 -3.81 -11.67 2.97
CA ALA A 25 -2.86 -12.71 3.35
C ALA A 25 -1.68 -12.15 4.18
N ILE A 26 -1.20 -10.96 3.86
CA ILE A 26 -0.16 -10.25 4.63
C ILE A 26 -0.69 -9.83 6.01
N ALA A 27 -1.91 -9.32 6.09
CA ALA A 27 -2.52 -8.96 7.37
C ALA A 27 -2.63 -10.15 8.33
N HIS A 28 -2.87 -11.36 7.82
CA HIS A 28 -2.90 -12.59 8.63
C HIS A 28 -1.53 -13.03 9.18
N LEU A 29 -0.43 -12.57 8.59
CA LEU A 29 0.92 -12.85 9.08
C LEU A 29 1.39 -11.87 10.15
N ALA A 30 0.70 -10.74 10.30
CA ALA A 30 1.09 -9.69 11.22
C ALA A 30 0.73 -10.03 12.68
N PRO A 31 1.46 -9.47 13.67
CA PRO A 31 1.14 -9.67 15.08
C PRO A 31 -0.20 -9.00 15.44
N ALA A 32 -0.83 -9.50 16.52
CA ALA A 32 -2.20 -9.13 16.91
C ALA A 32 -2.38 -7.64 17.31
N ASP A 33 -1.29 -6.95 17.62
CA ASP A 33 -1.28 -5.52 17.93
C ASP A 33 -1.17 -4.64 16.67
N PHE A 34 -1.21 -5.23 15.45
CA PHE A 34 -1.31 -4.50 14.18
C PHE A 34 -2.67 -4.73 13.53
N THR A 35 -3.37 -3.66 13.20
CA THR A 35 -4.62 -3.68 12.41
C THR A 35 -4.37 -3.12 11.02
N PHE A 36 -4.89 -3.82 10.00
CA PHE A 36 -4.76 -3.42 8.59
C PHE A 36 -6.14 -2.98 8.09
N GLU A 37 -6.29 -1.69 7.79
CA GLU A 37 -7.55 -1.13 7.33
C GLU A 37 -7.47 -0.73 5.86
N HIS A 38 -8.34 -1.31 5.03
CA HIS A 38 -8.41 -0.98 3.60
C HIS A 38 -8.98 0.43 3.41
N VAL A 39 -8.20 1.28 2.76
CA VAL A 39 -8.57 2.64 2.40
C VAL A 39 -9.16 2.67 0.98
N ARG A 40 -10.37 3.19 0.85
CA ARG A 40 -11.06 3.29 -0.44
C ARG A 40 -10.42 4.38 -1.31
N ILE A 41 -10.18 4.04 -2.59
CA ILE A 41 -9.66 4.97 -3.59
C ILE A 41 -10.47 4.98 -4.90
N ASP A 42 -11.53 4.18 -4.98
CA ASP A 42 -12.40 4.03 -6.16
C ASP A 42 -13.38 5.18 -6.37
N ASP A 43 -13.65 5.97 -5.33
CA ASP A 43 -14.60 7.08 -5.32
C ASP A 43 -13.94 8.46 -5.41
N LEU A 44 -12.63 8.51 -5.62
CA LEU A 44 -11.89 9.76 -5.74
C LEU A 44 -12.09 10.39 -7.12
N PRO A 45 -12.38 11.70 -7.21
CA PRO A 45 -12.33 12.40 -8.48
C PRO A 45 -10.90 12.39 -9.03
N LEU A 46 -10.74 12.56 -10.34
CA LEU A 46 -9.42 12.84 -10.88
C LEU A 46 -8.88 14.14 -10.26
N TYR A 47 -7.61 14.07 -9.86
CA TYR A 47 -6.97 15.25 -9.28
C TYR A 47 -6.99 16.44 -10.24
N ASN A 48 -7.45 17.56 -9.71
CA ASN A 48 -7.42 18.86 -10.39
C ASN A 48 -7.03 19.93 -9.37
N GLN A 49 -5.96 20.66 -9.65
CA GLN A 49 -5.44 21.70 -8.75
C GLN A 49 -6.46 22.81 -8.44
N ASP A 50 -7.39 23.08 -9.34
CA ASP A 50 -8.47 24.08 -9.11
C ASP A 50 -9.36 23.71 -7.91
N GLN A 51 -9.34 22.45 -7.49
CA GLN A 51 -10.10 21.92 -6.34
C GLN A 51 -9.33 21.95 -5.02
N ASP A 52 -8.08 22.38 -5.00
CA ASP A 52 -7.24 22.35 -3.79
C ASP A 52 -7.86 23.15 -2.63
N GLY A 53 -8.51 24.29 -2.94
CA GLY A 53 -9.22 25.11 -1.94
C GLY A 53 -10.55 24.53 -1.46
N ASN A 54 -11.14 23.57 -2.19
CA ASN A 54 -12.41 22.93 -1.85
C ASN A 54 -12.45 21.44 -2.26
N GLN A 55 -11.59 20.66 -1.63
CA GLN A 55 -11.46 19.23 -1.92
C GLN A 55 -12.77 18.46 -1.70
N ALA A 56 -13.04 17.50 -2.58
CA ALA A 56 -14.22 16.63 -2.49
C ALA A 56 -14.25 15.85 -1.15
N PRO A 57 -15.44 15.47 -0.63
CA PRO A 57 -15.55 14.71 0.60
C PRO A 57 -14.74 13.41 0.62
N ALA A 58 -14.67 12.68 -0.50
CA ALA A 58 -13.87 11.46 -0.64
C ALA A 58 -12.36 11.73 -0.45
N VAL A 59 -11.86 12.87 -0.92
CA VAL A 59 -10.45 13.27 -0.72
C VAL A 59 -10.18 13.63 0.74
N LYS A 60 -11.09 14.38 1.38
CA LYS A 60 -10.97 14.71 2.81
C LYS A 60 -10.99 13.45 3.68
N ARG A 61 -11.86 12.48 3.36
CA ARG A 61 -11.91 11.16 4.01
C ARG A 61 -10.59 10.44 3.85
N LEU A 62 -10.06 10.30 2.62
CA LEU A 62 -8.77 9.67 2.35
C LEU A 62 -7.65 10.28 3.21
N LYS A 63 -7.55 11.61 3.22
CA LYS A 63 -6.53 12.31 4.03
C LYS A 63 -6.68 12.03 5.52
N THR A 64 -7.91 11.99 6.03
CA THR A 64 -8.19 11.67 7.45
C THR A 64 -7.78 10.24 7.79
N GLU A 65 -8.11 9.26 6.93
CA GLU A 65 -7.75 7.85 7.13
C GLU A 65 -6.23 7.66 7.15
N ILE A 66 -5.50 8.30 6.22
CA ILE A 66 -4.03 8.25 6.19
C ILE A 66 -3.43 8.96 7.41
N ALA A 67 -3.94 10.13 7.78
CA ALA A 67 -3.44 10.87 8.94
C ALA A 67 -3.59 10.07 10.24
N ALA A 68 -4.68 9.31 10.39
CA ALA A 68 -4.97 8.49 11.56
C ALA A 68 -4.16 7.18 11.64
N ALA A 69 -3.47 6.79 10.56
CA ALA A 69 -2.67 5.56 10.53
C ALA A 69 -1.26 5.79 11.06
N ASP A 70 -0.68 4.76 11.69
CA ASP A 70 0.73 4.71 12.10
C ASP A 70 1.68 4.46 10.92
N GLY A 71 1.18 3.82 9.86
CA GLY A 71 1.93 3.54 8.65
C GLY A 71 1.03 3.17 7.48
N VAL A 72 1.64 3.01 6.30
CA VAL A 72 0.93 2.75 5.05
C VAL A 72 1.50 1.51 4.37
N LEU A 73 0.63 0.59 3.96
CA LEU A 73 0.97 -0.52 3.09
C LEU A 73 0.39 -0.28 1.70
N PHE A 74 1.26 -0.07 0.71
CA PHE A 74 0.87 -0.03 -0.69
C PHE A 74 0.94 -1.44 -1.30
N VAL A 75 -0.17 -1.90 -1.88
CA VAL A 75 -0.25 -3.19 -2.56
C VAL A 75 -0.66 -2.93 -4.01
N THR A 76 0.29 -3.04 -4.94
CA THR A 76 0.09 -2.54 -6.30
C THR A 76 0.23 -3.60 -7.38
N PRO A 77 -0.73 -3.71 -8.34
CA PRO A 77 -0.45 -4.33 -9.63
C PRO A 77 0.48 -3.43 -10.46
N GLU A 78 0.85 -3.94 -11.62
CA GLU A 78 1.61 -3.20 -12.64
C GLU A 78 0.77 -3.12 -13.91
N TYR A 79 0.45 -1.92 -14.36
CA TYR A 79 -0.27 -1.67 -15.61
C TYR A 79 0.64 -0.97 -16.60
N ASN A 80 0.91 -1.60 -17.75
CA ASN A 80 1.76 -1.01 -18.79
C ASN A 80 3.14 -0.56 -18.26
N ARG A 81 3.75 -1.35 -17.37
CA ARG A 81 5.04 -1.04 -16.73
C ARG A 81 5.02 0.21 -15.84
N ALA A 82 3.86 0.56 -15.28
CA ALA A 82 3.73 1.75 -14.44
C ALA A 82 2.80 1.53 -13.25
N ILE A 83 2.78 2.53 -12.37
CA ILE A 83 1.82 2.67 -11.27
C ILE A 83 0.41 2.75 -11.88
N PRO A 84 -0.58 1.96 -11.39
CA PRO A 84 -1.97 2.08 -11.81
C PRO A 84 -2.49 3.51 -11.65
N GLY A 85 -3.25 4.00 -12.65
CA GLY A 85 -3.79 5.36 -12.63
C GLY A 85 -4.61 5.69 -11.38
N VAL A 86 -5.41 4.74 -10.89
CA VAL A 86 -6.20 4.92 -9.67
C VAL A 86 -5.33 5.11 -8.42
N LEU A 87 -4.20 4.41 -8.32
CA LEU A 87 -3.26 4.56 -7.21
C LEU A 87 -2.53 5.91 -7.31
N LYS A 88 -2.05 6.26 -8.50
CA LYS A 88 -1.40 7.55 -8.72
C LYS A 88 -2.36 8.70 -8.41
N ASN A 89 -3.62 8.61 -8.83
CA ASN A 89 -4.66 9.60 -8.52
C ASN A 89 -4.90 9.75 -7.01
N ALA A 90 -4.95 8.66 -6.26
CA ALA A 90 -5.08 8.71 -4.80
C ALA A 90 -3.88 9.42 -4.14
N ILE A 91 -2.67 9.11 -4.60
CA ILE A 91 -1.45 9.75 -4.11
C ILE A 91 -1.46 11.25 -4.40
N ASP A 92 -1.83 11.66 -5.60
CA ASP A 92 -1.89 13.06 -5.99
C ASP A 92 -2.92 13.83 -5.17
N ASN A 93 -4.14 13.31 -5.03
CA ASN A 93 -5.20 13.94 -4.24
C ASN A 93 -4.81 14.15 -2.77
N ALA A 94 -4.25 13.13 -2.11
CA ALA A 94 -3.93 13.24 -0.69
C ALA A 94 -2.61 13.99 -0.41
N SER A 95 -1.79 14.26 -1.44
CA SER A 95 -0.59 15.10 -1.33
C SER A 95 -0.89 16.60 -1.37
N ARG A 96 -2.12 17.00 -1.65
CA ARG A 96 -2.52 18.39 -1.88
C ARG A 96 -3.51 18.91 -0.82
N PRO A 97 -3.63 20.27 -0.66
CA PRO A 97 -2.80 21.33 -1.25
C PRO A 97 -1.32 21.22 -0.87
N TYR A 98 -0.45 21.94 -1.61
CA TYR A 98 0.98 21.95 -1.31
C TYR A 98 1.24 22.36 0.16
N GLY A 99 2.14 21.65 0.83
CA GLY A 99 2.43 21.82 2.26
C GLY A 99 1.42 21.14 3.21
N GLN A 100 0.37 20.48 2.69
CA GLN A 100 -0.65 19.77 3.48
C GLN A 100 -0.79 18.29 3.07
N SER A 101 0.32 17.69 2.66
CA SER A 101 0.35 16.26 2.29
C SER A 101 0.01 15.37 3.49
N ALA A 102 -0.96 14.47 3.33
CA ALA A 102 -1.27 13.46 4.33
C ALA A 102 -0.22 12.33 4.37
N TRP A 103 0.61 12.23 3.35
CA TRP A 103 1.63 11.20 3.21
C TRP A 103 2.93 11.51 3.97
N ALA A 104 3.29 12.79 4.10
CA ALA A 104 4.59 13.21 4.62
C ALA A 104 4.88 12.64 6.01
N GLY A 105 6.06 12.04 6.16
CA GLY A 105 6.52 11.41 7.40
C GLY A 105 5.86 10.07 7.75
N LYS A 106 4.89 9.56 6.96
CA LYS A 106 4.26 8.25 7.20
C LYS A 106 5.18 7.14 6.74
N PRO A 107 5.59 6.20 7.62
CA PRO A 107 6.37 5.04 7.20
C PRO A 107 5.55 4.14 6.30
N ALA A 108 6.20 3.63 5.24
CA ALA A 108 5.53 2.87 4.20
C ALA A 108 6.21 1.54 3.88
N GLY A 109 5.41 0.55 3.45
CA GLY A 109 5.84 -0.65 2.76
C GLY A 109 5.21 -0.73 1.38
N VAL A 110 5.93 -1.35 0.43
CA VAL A 110 5.44 -1.54 -0.95
C VAL A 110 5.62 -2.98 -1.35
N ILE A 111 4.54 -3.63 -1.75
CA ILE A 111 4.50 -5.00 -2.25
C ILE A 111 3.55 -5.10 -3.45
N GLY A 112 3.61 -6.18 -4.17
CA GLY A 112 2.65 -6.39 -5.26
C GLY A 112 2.74 -7.76 -5.91
N ILE A 113 1.67 -8.09 -6.63
CA ILE A 113 1.51 -9.36 -7.34
C ILE A 113 0.92 -9.14 -8.72
N SER A 114 1.43 -9.86 -9.70
CA SER A 114 0.87 -9.94 -11.05
C SER A 114 0.91 -11.35 -11.60
N VAL A 115 0.28 -11.58 -12.74
CA VAL A 115 0.39 -12.87 -13.47
C VAL A 115 1.72 -13.00 -14.23
N GLY A 116 2.39 -11.89 -14.50
CA GLY A 116 3.66 -11.85 -15.22
C GLY A 116 4.85 -12.21 -14.34
N GLN A 117 5.93 -12.72 -14.96
CA GLN A 117 7.15 -13.15 -14.24
C GLN A 117 7.86 -12.01 -13.48
N ILE A 118 7.79 -10.79 -13.98
CA ILE A 118 8.40 -9.61 -13.33
C ILE A 118 7.68 -9.23 -12.03
N GLY A 119 6.49 -9.82 -11.79
CA GLY A 119 5.65 -9.40 -10.67
C GLY A 119 5.19 -7.96 -10.92
N THR A 120 5.52 -7.05 -10.04
CA THR A 120 5.19 -5.62 -10.17
C THR A 120 6.43 -4.75 -9.94
N ALA A 121 7.61 -5.27 -10.30
CA ALA A 121 8.90 -4.64 -9.98
C ALA A 121 9.02 -3.22 -10.53
N VAL A 122 8.62 -3.01 -11.79
CA VAL A 122 8.77 -1.69 -12.45
C VAL A 122 7.81 -0.66 -11.82
N ALA A 123 6.57 -1.04 -11.57
CA ALA A 123 5.61 -0.17 -10.89
C ALA A 123 6.06 0.16 -9.46
N GLN A 124 6.61 -0.82 -8.72
CA GLN A 124 7.10 -0.59 -7.37
C GLN A 124 8.29 0.36 -7.32
N GLN A 125 9.24 0.29 -8.27
CA GLN A 125 10.36 1.23 -8.34
C GLN A 125 9.87 2.65 -8.62
N GLN A 126 8.93 2.83 -9.54
CA GLN A 126 8.32 4.14 -9.79
C GLN A 126 7.58 4.66 -8.55
N LEU A 127 6.83 3.77 -7.87
CA LEU A 127 6.11 4.15 -6.65
C LEU A 127 7.09 4.60 -5.57
N ARG A 128 8.17 3.88 -5.33
CA ARG A 128 9.21 4.26 -4.35
C ARG A 128 9.80 5.64 -4.63
N ALA A 129 10.03 5.99 -5.90
CA ALA A 129 10.50 7.33 -6.28
C ALA A 129 9.45 8.42 -5.95
N VAL A 130 8.16 8.14 -6.17
CA VAL A 130 7.07 9.05 -5.81
C VAL A 130 6.96 9.21 -4.29
N LEU A 131 7.05 8.11 -3.53
CA LEU A 131 6.98 8.14 -2.07
C LEU A 131 8.17 8.89 -1.45
N ALA A 132 9.36 8.73 -2.02
CA ALA A 132 10.55 9.49 -1.60
C ALA A 132 10.35 11.01 -1.81
N TYR A 133 9.77 11.43 -2.94
CA TYR A 133 9.42 12.84 -3.17
C TYR A 133 8.39 13.37 -2.15
N LEU A 134 7.50 12.50 -1.66
CA LEU A 134 6.48 12.86 -0.68
C LEU A 134 6.96 12.77 0.78
N ASP A 135 8.26 12.56 0.99
CA ASP A 135 8.88 12.43 2.32
C ASP A 135 8.29 11.26 3.15
N MET A 136 8.04 10.14 2.49
CA MET A 136 7.61 8.89 3.15
C MET A 136 8.80 7.97 3.41
N PRO A 137 9.20 7.70 4.67
CA PRO A 137 10.18 6.66 4.97
C PRO A 137 9.68 5.31 4.46
N THR A 138 10.29 4.76 3.42
CA THR A 138 9.80 3.53 2.78
C THR A 138 10.77 2.37 3.03
N LEU A 139 10.25 1.22 3.52
CA LEU A 139 11.06 0.01 3.71
C LEU A 139 11.72 -0.40 2.40
N GLY A 140 13.06 -0.37 2.35
CA GLY A 140 13.84 -0.64 1.14
C GLY A 140 13.95 -2.13 0.83
N GLN A 141 14.25 -2.95 1.85
CA GLN A 141 14.53 -4.38 1.70
C GLN A 141 13.88 -5.22 2.80
N PRO A 142 13.43 -6.46 2.47
CA PRO A 142 13.46 -7.09 1.15
C PRO A 142 12.37 -6.53 0.23
N GLU A 143 12.62 -6.55 -1.08
CA GLU A 143 11.59 -6.24 -2.08
C GLU A 143 10.69 -7.47 -2.31
N VAL A 144 9.40 -7.24 -2.60
CA VAL A 144 8.42 -8.31 -2.80
C VAL A 144 7.72 -8.14 -4.15
N PHE A 145 8.26 -8.83 -5.16
CA PHE A 145 7.74 -8.88 -6.52
C PHE A 145 7.14 -10.26 -6.79
N LEU A 146 5.84 -10.41 -6.59
CA LEU A 146 5.22 -11.74 -6.68
C LEU A 146 4.64 -12.02 -8.06
N GLN A 147 4.92 -13.21 -8.57
CA GLN A 147 4.17 -13.81 -9.64
C GLN A 147 3.05 -14.68 -9.04
N ASN A 148 1.82 -14.55 -9.55
CA ASN A 148 0.74 -15.44 -9.18
C ASN A 148 1.01 -16.85 -9.72
N LYS A 149 1.33 -17.77 -8.83
CA LYS A 149 1.57 -19.19 -9.10
C LYS A 149 0.70 -20.06 -8.22
N GLU A 150 0.47 -21.27 -8.66
CA GLU A 150 -0.19 -22.30 -7.84
C GLU A 150 0.54 -22.46 -6.50
N GLY A 151 -0.23 -22.61 -5.43
CA GLY A 151 0.31 -22.75 -4.07
C GLY A 151 0.80 -21.45 -3.42
N LEU A 152 0.68 -20.29 -4.08
CA LEU A 152 0.99 -18.99 -3.44
C LEU A 152 0.00 -18.63 -2.33
N PHE A 153 -1.27 -18.98 -2.53
CA PHE A 153 -2.33 -18.87 -1.53
C PHE A 153 -2.95 -20.25 -1.30
N ASP A 154 -3.34 -20.53 -0.06
CA ASP A 154 -4.14 -21.72 0.28
C ASP A 154 -5.63 -21.51 -0.05
N ASP A 155 -6.45 -22.55 0.16
CA ASP A 155 -7.89 -22.53 -0.11
C ASP A 155 -8.66 -21.53 0.77
N LYS A 156 -8.05 -21.08 1.88
CA LYS A 156 -8.61 -20.07 2.78
C LYS A 156 -8.13 -18.65 2.45
N GLY A 157 -7.23 -18.51 1.44
CA GLY A 157 -6.66 -17.24 1.03
C GLY A 157 -5.49 -16.77 1.88
N HIS A 158 -4.94 -17.62 2.76
CA HIS A 158 -3.70 -17.31 3.48
C HIS A 158 -2.49 -17.59 2.57
N VAL A 159 -1.32 -17.09 2.99
CA VAL A 159 -0.07 -17.39 2.28
C VAL A 159 0.20 -18.89 2.32
N GLY A 160 0.44 -19.47 1.14
CA GLY A 160 0.79 -20.88 0.98
C GLY A 160 2.18 -21.19 1.55
N GLU A 161 2.37 -22.46 1.94
CA GLU A 161 3.55 -22.90 2.69
C GLU A 161 4.87 -22.59 2.00
N SER A 162 4.93 -22.70 0.66
CA SER A 162 6.14 -22.44 -0.14
C SER A 162 6.63 -20.99 -0.08
N SER A 163 5.75 -20.03 0.22
CA SER A 163 6.07 -18.60 0.26
C SER A 163 6.00 -18.01 1.68
N LYS A 164 5.56 -18.80 2.64
CA LYS A 164 5.27 -18.34 4.00
C LYS A 164 6.50 -17.78 4.72
N GLN A 165 7.61 -18.50 4.68
CA GLN A 165 8.84 -18.05 5.33
C GLN A 165 9.32 -16.70 4.77
N PHE A 166 9.30 -16.54 3.45
CA PHE A 166 9.72 -15.29 2.79
C PHE A 166 8.79 -14.13 3.15
N LEU A 167 7.47 -14.33 3.04
CA LEU A 167 6.51 -13.26 3.32
C LEU A 167 6.40 -12.96 4.81
N GLN A 168 6.53 -13.94 5.70
CA GLN A 168 6.64 -13.70 7.13
C GLN A 168 7.87 -12.85 7.45
N GLY A 169 9.04 -13.17 6.89
CA GLY A 169 10.26 -12.39 7.09
C GLY A 169 10.12 -10.94 6.57
N TRP A 170 9.34 -10.72 5.51
CA TRP A 170 9.02 -9.38 5.06
C TRP A 170 8.10 -8.65 6.06
N VAL A 171 7.05 -9.32 6.54
CA VAL A 171 6.12 -8.75 7.53
C VAL A 171 6.85 -8.38 8.82
N ASP A 172 7.73 -9.25 9.32
CA ASP A 172 8.52 -8.98 10.54
C ASP A 172 9.36 -7.71 10.38
N LYS A 173 10.00 -7.53 9.21
CA LYS A 173 10.76 -6.31 8.92
C LYS A 173 9.87 -5.07 8.74
N TYR A 174 8.70 -5.23 8.13
CA TYR A 174 7.75 -4.13 7.98
C TYR A 174 7.20 -3.68 9.33
N VAL A 175 6.86 -4.61 10.21
CA VAL A 175 6.44 -4.34 11.60
C VAL A 175 7.53 -3.58 12.37
N ALA A 176 8.78 -4.04 12.29
CA ALA A 176 9.91 -3.33 12.91
C ALA A 176 10.06 -1.92 12.33
N TRP A 177 9.98 -1.78 10.99
CA TRP A 177 10.04 -0.49 10.30
C TRP A 177 8.97 0.50 10.78
N ILE A 178 7.73 0.03 10.93
CA ILE A 178 6.64 0.87 11.45
C ILE A 178 6.94 1.29 12.89
N ASN A 179 7.38 0.38 13.75
CA ASN A 179 7.69 0.70 15.15
C ASN A 179 8.80 1.74 15.27
N ASP A 180 9.82 1.67 14.42
CA ASP A 180 10.96 2.57 14.45
C ASP A 180 10.66 3.97 13.89
N HIS A 181 9.67 4.09 12.99
CA HIS A 181 9.41 5.32 12.23
C HIS A 181 8.03 5.95 12.50
N SER A 182 7.09 5.25 13.13
CA SER A 182 5.81 5.86 13.52
C SER A 182 6.00 6.75 14.77
N LYS A 183 5.45 7.95 14.70
CA LYS A 183 5.48 8.93 15.81
C LYS A 183 4.36 8.68 16.80
#